data_362e8eab7e0da60ef01a98015b20312a
#
_entry.id   362e8eab7e0da60ef01a98015b20312a
#
_cell.length_a   1.000
_cell.length_b   1.000
_cell.length_c   1.000
_cell.angle_alpha   90.00
_cell.angle_beta   90.00
_cell.angle_gamma   90.00
#
_symmetry.space_group_name_H-M   'P 1'
#
loop_
_entity.id
_entity.type
_entity.pdbx_description
1 polymer ?
#
loop_
_entity_poly.entity_id
_entity_poly.type
_entity_poly.pdbx_seq_one_letter_code
_entity_poly.pdbx_strand_id
1 'polypeptide(L)'
;PKWKGRLVIRASNNIYNQSLVASLIKNNGKGKVAEWSKGMVSNMARSPKGNDRAQILAVAAGEADIAVANTYYLALMLSGKKGPEQQAAAKKVKPFFPNQDGRGTHMNISGAGLVKGAPNKANAIKLVEFLLNKEAQNHIVNNTFEYPMIKGVSPHPLVVNMGLDFKQDLKTKVVNYGKRQADALEVMTAAGWK
;
A
#
# COMPACT_ATOMS: atom_id res chain seq x y z
N PRO A 1 11.89 19.37 -8.31
CA PRO A 1 13.37 19.51 -8.39
C PRO A 1 14.11 18.80 -7.26
N LYS A 2 13.63 18.92 -5.99
CA LYS A 2 14.28 18.31 -4.81
C LYS A 2 14.44 16.79 -4.92
N TRP A 3 13.46 16.10 -5.50
CA TRP A 3 13.36 14.64 -5.54
C TRP A 3 13.63 14.05 -6.94
N LYS A 4 14.08 14.86 -7.89
CA LYS A 4 14.35 14.41 -9.27
C LYS A 4 15.35 13.27 -9.29
N GLY A 5 14.99 12.14 -9.91
CA GLY A 5 15.82 10.95 -9.97
C GLY A 5 15.99 10.20 -8.64
N ARG A 6 15.10 10.43 -7.64
CA ARG A 6 15.25 9.90 -6.27
C ARG A 6 14.07 9.08 -5.78
N LEU A 7 13.07 8.85 -6.63
CA LEU A 7 11.85 8.14 -6.32
C LEU A 7 11.75 6.81 -7.07
N VAL A 8 11.33 5.76 -6.40
CA VAL A 8 10.94 4.49 -7.03
C VAL A 8 9.56 4.06 -6.57
N ILE A 9 8.79 3.52 -7.51
CA ILE A 9 7.41 3.08 -7.30
C ILE A 9 7.08 1.97 -8.30
N ARG A 10 6.02 1.19 -8.04
CA ARG A 10 5.50 0.18 -8.96
C ARG A 10 4.81 0.79 -10.18
N ALA A 11 4.56 -0.04 -11.18
CA ALA A 11 3.84 0.31 -12.39
C ALA A 11 2.38 0.76 -12.13
N SER A 12 1.83 1.55 -13.05
CA SER A 12 0.45 2.09 -12.98
C SER A 12 -0.65 1.02 -12.99
N ASN A 13 -0.39 -0.12 -13.61
CA ASN A 13 -1.32 -1.26 -13.63
C ASN A 13 -1.49 -1.97 -12.28
N ASN A 14 -0.68 -1.59 -11.28
CA ASN A 14 -0.77 -2.17 -9.95
C ASN A 14 -1.94 -1.58 -9.17
N ILE A 15 -2.77 -2.44 -8.58
CA ILE A 15 -3.98 -2.05 -7.85
C ILE A 15 -3.70 -1.12 -6.66
N TYR A 16 -2.52 -1.23 -6.02
CA TYR A 16 -2.16 -0.36 -4.89
C TYR A 16 -1.96 1.09 -5.33
N ASN A 17 -1.29 1.30 -6.49
CA ASN A 17 -1.14 2.63 -7.07
C ASN A 17 -2.47 3.19 -7.54
N GLN A 18 -3.32 2.35 -8.13
CA GLN A 18 -4.67 2.76 -8.56
C GLN A 18 -5.52 3.18 -7.36
N SER A 19 -5.49 2.46 -6.24
CA SER A 19 -6.22 2.83 -5.02
C SER A 19 -5.69 4.13 -4.40
N LEU A 20 -4.36 4.31 -4.37
CA LEU A 20 -3.72 5.55 -3.90
C LEU A 20 -4.17 6.74 -4.77
N VAL A 21 -4.03 6.64 -6.09
CA VAL A 21 -4.38 7.73 -7.01
C VAL A 21 -5.87 8.00 -7.00
N ALA A 22 -6.72 6.97 -6.92
CA ALA A 22 -8.17 7.12 -6.75
C ALA A 22 -8.54 7.86 -5.44
N SER A 23 -7.85 7.56 -4.34
CA SER A 23 -7.97 8.30 -3.07
C SER A 23 -7.59 9.77 -3.24
N LEU A 24 -6.47 10.04 -3.92
CA LEU A 24 -6.02 11.40 -4.20
C LEU A 24 -7.03 12.17 -5.06
N ILE A 25 -7.58 11.55 -6.11
CA ILE A 25 -8.62 12.16 -6.96
C ILE A 25 -9.86 12.51 -6.14
N LYS A 26 -10.30 11.61 -5.24
CA LYS A 26 -11.45 11.88 -4.37
C LYS A 26 -11.24 13.12 -3.50
N ASN A 27 -10.03 13.32 -2.99
CA ASN A 27 -9.74 14.38 -2.03
C ASN A 27 -9.30 15.71 -2.68
N ASN A 28 -8.66 15.66 -3.85
CA ASN A 28 -8.00 16.82 -4.43
C ASN A 28 -8.56 17.21 -5.83
N GLY A 29 -9.38 16.35 -6.43
CA GLY A 29 -9.86 16.51 -7.81
C GLY A 29 -8.90 15.96 -8.86
N LYS A 30 -9.44 15.53 -10.01
CA LYS A 30 -8.71 14.86 -11.10
C LYS A 30 -7.57 15.72 -11.67
N GLY A 31 -7.84 17.03 -11.89
CA GLY A 31 -6.85 17.95 -12.47
C GLY A 31 -5.58 18.10 -11.60
N LYS A 32 -5.74 18.34 -10.30
CA LYS A 32 -4.59 18.44 -9.38
C LYS A 32 -3.81 17.15 -9.29
N VAL A 33 -4.49 16.00 -9.37
CA VAL A 33 -3.85 14.68 -9.32
C VAL A 33 -3.14 14.36 -10.63
N ALA A 34 -3.63 14.85 -11.78
CA ALA A 34 -2.90 14.76 -13.04
C ALA A 34 -1.55 15.48 -12.97
N GLU A 35 -1.51 16.70 -12.44
CA GLU A 35 -0.26 17.43 -12.23
C GLU A 35 0.66 16.73 -11.21
N TRP A 36 0.10 16.22 -10.11
CA TRP A 36 0.85 15.42 -9.15
C TRP A 36 1.46 14.16 -9.80
N SER A 37 0.72 13.46 -10.65
CA SER A 37 1.20 12.26 -11.35
C SER A 37 2.35 12.57 -12.30
N LYS A 38 2.28 13.69 -13.04
CA LYS A 38 3.41 14.20 -13.85
C LYS A 38 4.63 14.47 -12.97
N GLY A 39 4.42 15.10 -11.82
CA GLY A 39 5.47 15.34 -10.83
C GLY A 39 6.09 14.04 -10.31
N MET A 40 5.29 13.01 -10.03
CA MET A 40 5.78 11.69 -9.64
C MET A 40 6.68 11.08 -10.72
N VAL A 41 6.21 11.06 -11.97
CA VAL A 41 6.97 10.50 -13.11
C VAL A 41 8.29 11.25 -13.30
N SER A 42 8.29 12.59 -13.24
CA SER A 42 9.51 13.40 -13.41
C SER A 42 10.54 13.22 -12.28
N ASN A 43 10.13 12.68 -11.13
CA ASN A 43 11.00 12.42 -9.99
C ASN A 43 11.46 10.95 -9.91
N MET A 44 10.99 10.07 -10.78
CA MET A 44 11.39 8.67 -10.79
C MET A 44 12.88 8.51 -11.13
N ALA A 45 13.58 7.68 -10.36
CA ALA A 45 14.98 7.31 -10.61
C ALA A 45 15.10 6.40 -11.84
N ARG A 46 14.07 5.63 -12.12
CA ARG A 46 13.96 4.68 -13.24
C ARG A 46 12.51 4.42 -13.62
N SER A 47 12.31 3.82 -14.78
CA SER A 47 11.00 3.28 -15.14
C SER A 47 10.50 2.29 -14.08
N PRO A 48 9.21 2.32 -13.73
CA PRO A 48 8.63 1.39 -12.77
C PRO A 48 8.85 -0.07 -13.15
N LYS A 49 9.35 -0.87 -12.20
CA LYS A 49 9.55 -2.32 -12.38
C LYS A 49 9.49 -3.06 -11.05
N GLY A 50 9.08 -4.30 -11.07
CA GLY A 50 9.04 -5.16 -9.90
C GLY A 50 7.93 -4.83 -8.90
N ASN A 51 7.95 -5.50 -7.76
CA ASN A 51 6.99 -5.33 -6.67
C ASN A 51 7.52 -4.35 -5.60
N ASP A 52 6.77 -4.17 -4.50
CA ASP A 52 7.17 -3.27 -3.39
C ASP A 52 8.54 -3.62 -2.81
N ARG A 53 8.87 -4.92 -2.69
CA ARG A 53 10.20 -5.34 -2.21
C ARG A 53 11.31 -4.86 -3.14
N ALA A 54 11.09 -4.85 -4.45
CA ALA A 54 12.06 -4.34 -5.40
C ALA A 54 12.28 -2.83 -5.26
N GLN A 55 11.26 -2.07 -4.84
CA GLN A 55 11.40 -0.65 -4.53
C GLN A 55 12.21 -0.44 -3.23
N ILE A 56 11.92 -1.23 -2.19
CA ILE A 56 12.66 -1.20 -0.92
C ILE A 56 14.13 -1.56 -1.13
N LEU A 57 14.41 -2.58 -1.92
CA LEU A 57 15.79 -2.98 -2.28
C LEU A 57 16.53 -1.88 -3.04
N ALA A 58 15.86 -1.19 -3.96
CA ALA A 58 16.46 -0.07 -4.70
C ALA A 58 16.90 1.06 -3.77
N VAL A 59 16.07 1.42 -2.78
CA VAL A 59 16.46 2.42 -1.76
C VAL A 59 17.58 1.89 -0.88
N ALA A 60 17.53 0.66 -0.44
CA ALA A 60 18.60 0.06 0.38
C ALA A 60 19.95 -0.04 -0.33
N ALA A 61 19.94 -0.10 -1.67
CA ALA A 61 21.11 -0.10 -2.54
C ALA A 61 21.60 1.32 -2.94
N GLY A 62 20.87 2.38 -2.57
CA GLY A 62 21.19 3.75 -2.93
C GLY A 62 20.78 4.16 -4.36
N GLU A 63 19.97 3.36 -5.06
CA GLU A 63 19.43 3.71 -6.39
C GLU A 63 18.41 4.87 -6.30
N ALA A 64 17.74 5.00 -5.17
CA ALA A 64 16.77 6.05 -4.86
C ALA A 64 16.75 6.34 -3.35
N ASP A 65 16.13 7.45 -2.96
CA ASP A 65 15.96 7.81 -1.55
C ASP A 65 14.56 7.48 -1.01
N ILE A 66 13.58 7.39 -1.90
CA ILE A 66 12.16 7.19 -1.55
C ILE A 66 11.60 6.02 -2.35
N ALA A 67 11.03 5.05 -1.63
CA ALA A 67 10.19 4.00 -2.19
C ALA A 67 8.74 4.20 -1.74
N VAL A 68 7.79 4.20 -2.68
CA VAL A 68 6.38 4.07 -2.33
C VAL A 68 6.02 2.59 -2.28
N ALA A 69 5.65 2.12 -1.10
CA ALA A 69 5.39 0.70 -0.84
C ALA A 69 4.38 0.51 0.29
N ASN A 70 3.74 -0.65 0.35
CA ASN A 70 2.92 -1.02 1.50
C ASN A 70 3.80 -1.50 2.66
N THR A 71 3.41 -1.15 3.89
CA THR A 71 4.16 -1.42 5.12
C THR A 71 4.43 -2.90 5.35
N TYR A 72 3.48 -3.77 5.04
CA TYR A 72 3.63 -5.22 5.27
C TYR A 72 4.77 -5.85 4.45
N TYR A 73 5.16 -5.28 3.31
CA TYR A 73 6.32 -5.77 2.56
C TYR A 73 7.64 -5.50 3.29
N LEU A 74 7.76 -4.34 3.94
CA LEU A 74 8.93 -4.05 4.77
C LEU A 74 8.99 -4.99 5.97
N ALA A 75 7.87 -5.20 6.67
CA ALA A 75 7.79 -6.15 7.77
C ALA A 75 8.14 -7.60 7.34
N LEU A 76 7.63 -8.03 6.18
CA LEU A 76 7.95 -9.34 5.60
C LEU A 76 9.45 -9.50 5.31
N MET A 77 10.13 -8.46 4.82
CA MET A 77 11.58 -8.50 4.61
C MET A 77 12.33 -8.51 5.94
N LEU A 78 11.94 -7.67 6.91
CA LEU A 78 12.53 -7.62 8.25
C LEU A 78 12.38 -8.94 9.01
N SER A 79 11.32 -9.71 8.76
CA SER A 79 11.10 -11.03 9.40
C SER A 79 12.12 -12.11 8.98
N GLY A 80 12.89 -11.88 7.94
CA GLY A 80 13.80 -12.88 7.36
C GLY A 80 13.15 -13.94 6.48
N LYS A 81 11.81 -14.01 6.40
CA LYS A 81 11.07 -14.98 5.55
C LYS A 81 11.43 -14.88 4.05
N LYS A 82 12.12 -13.82 3.62
CA LYS A 82 12.58 -13.61 2.23
C LYS A 82 14.09 -13.72 2.06
N GLY A 83 14.75 -14.32 3.04
CA GLY A 83 16.19 -14.56 3.03
C GLY A 83 17.02 -13.45 3.70
N PRO A 84 18.28 -13.78 4.08
CA PRO A 84 19.12 -12.88 4.86
C PRO A 84 19.50 -11.60 4.12
N GLU A 85 19.66 -11.65 2.81
CA GLU A 85 19.99 -10.47 1.97
C GLU A 85 18.87 -9.42 2.01
N GLN A 86 17.61 -9.85 1.82
CA GLN A 86 16.47 -8.93 1.88
C GLN A 86 16.27 -8.40 3.31
N GLN A 87 16.53 -9.22 4.33
CA GLN A 87 16.46 -8.76 5.70
C GLN A 87 17.53 -7.71 6.01
N ALA A 88 18.76 -7.91 5.57
CA ALA A 88 19.84 -6.93 5.73
C ALA A 88 19.54 -5.62 4.99
N ALA A 89 18.98 -5.70 3.78
CA ALA A 89 18.54 -4.52 3.02
C ALA A 89 17.43 -3.76 3.75
N ALA A 90 16.40 -4.47 4.25
CA ALA A 90 15.27 -3.87 4.95
C ALA A 90 15.69 -3.10 6.22
N LYS A 91 16.74 -3.54 6.91
CA LYS A 91 17.30 -2.85 8.10
C LYS A 91 17.90 -1.48 7.78
N LYS A 92 18.23 -1.20 6.51
CA LYS A 92 18.75 0.11 6.05
C LYS A 92 17.66 1.12 5.76
N VAL A 93 16.40 0.71 5.71
CA VAL A 93 15.25 1.53 5.31
C VAL A 93 14.33 1.79 6.51
N LYS A 94 13.77 2.99 6.56
CA LYS A 94 12.78 3.36 7.59
C LYS A 94 11.45 3.71 6.94
N PRO A 95 10.30 3.34 7.54
CA PRO A 95 9.00 3.79 7.07
C PRO A 95 8.80 5.27 7.34
N PHE A 96 8.05 5.92 6.47
CA PHE A 96 7.56 7.29 6.64
C PHE A 96 6.07 7.32 6.29
N PHE A 97 5.25 7.85 7.20
CA PHE A 97 3.81 7.97 7.02
C PHE A 97 3.47 9.40 6.59
N PRO A 98 3.05 9.63 5.34
CA PRO A 98 2.79 10.99 4.83
C PRO A 98 1.46 11.58 5.35
N ASN A 99 1.26 12.89 5.11
CA ASN A 99 0.03 13.64 5.39
C ASN A 99 -0.38 13.72 6.87
N GLN A 100 0.56 13.71 7.80
CA GLN A 100 0.27 13.70 9.23
C GLN A 100 -0.39 15.01 9.69
N ASP A 101 -0.03 16.16 9.12
CA ASP A 101 -0.65 17.47 9.37
C ASP A 101 -1.97 17.66 8.60
N GLY A 102 -2.32 16.73 7.75
CA GLY A 102 -3.51 16.78 6.90
C GLY A 102 -4.50 15.67 7.18
N ARG A 103 -4.98 15.00 6.12
CA ARG A 103 -5.98 13.93 6.19
C ARG A 103 -5.46 12.61 6.78
N GLY A 104 -4.17 12.43 6.87
CA GLY A 104 -3.51 11.20 7.26
C GLY A 104 -3.01 10.37 6.07
N THR A 105 -2.31 9.30 6.38
CA THR A 105 -1.75 8.37 5.41
C THR A 105 -2.85 7.56 4.73
N HIS A 106 -2.74 7.38 3.41
CA HIS A 106 -3.62 6.50 2.64
C HIS A 106 -3.59 5.07 3.19
N MET A 107 -4.77 4.51 3.42
CA MET A 107 -4.93 3.13 3.88
C MET A 107 -5.34 2.25 2.69
N ASN A 108 -4.47 1.31 2.35
CA ASN A 108 -4.81 0.23 1.44
C ASN A 108 -5.45 -0.90 2.23
N ILE A 109 -6.34 -1.68 1.62
CA ILE A 109 -7.08 -2.75 2.30
C ILE A 109 -7.05 -4.04 1.49
N SER A 110 -7.06 -5.16 2.19
CA SER A 110 -7.46 -6.46 1.66
C SER A 110 -8.96 -6.69 1.95
N GLY A 111 -9.64 -7.44 1.13
CA GLY A 111 -11.07 -7.66 1.29
C GLY A 111 -11.53 -8.99 0.71
N ALA A 112 -12.67 -9.46 1.19
CA ALA A 112 -13.39 -10.60 0.64
C ALA A 112 -14.81 -10.20 0.29
N GLY A 113 -15.37 -10.76 -0.77
CA GLY A 113 -16.74 -10.50 -1.20
C GLY A 113 -17.47 -11.76 -1.61
N LEU A 114 -18.78 -11.78 -1.40
CA LEU A 114 -19.65 -12.84 -1.85
C LEU A 114 -19.99 -12.65 -3.33
N VAL A 115 -19.66 -13.63 -4.16
CA VAL A 115 -19.99 -13.60 -5.59
C VAL A 115 -21.51 -13.78 -5.77
N LYS A 116 -22.11 -12.95 -6.64
CA LYS A 116 -23.53 -13.10 -7.02
C LYS A 116 -23.74 -14.48 -7.64
N GLY A 117 -24.73 -15.22 -7.12
CA GLY A 117 -25.02 -16.57 -7.59
C GLY A 117 -24.09 -17.67 -7.05
N ALA A 118 -23.27 -17.39 -6.05
CA ALA A 118 -22.43 -18.40 -5.41
C ALA A 118 -23.26 -19.64 -4.98
N PRO A 119 -22.91 -20.87 -5.42
CA PRO A 119 -23.70 -22.07 -5.14
C PRO A 119 -23.70 -22.43 -3.64
N ASN A 120 -22.63 -22.10 -2.92
CA ASN A 120 -22.44 -22.38 -1.50
C ASN A 120 -22.51 -21.10 -0.65
N LYS A 121 -23.50 -20.24 -0.91
CA LYS A 121 -23.63 -18.92 -0.29
C LYS A 121 -23.55 -18.96 1.24
N ALA A 122 -24.25 -19.90 1.89
CA ALA A 122 -24.27 -20.03 3.34
C ALA A 122 -22.88 -20.32 3.91
N ASN A 123 -22.11 -21.21 3.28
CA ASN A 123 -20.74 -21.53 3.70
C ASN A 123 -19.78 -20.38 3.40
N ALA A 124 -19.96 -19.66 2.30
CA ALA A 124 -19.16 -18.47 1.97
C ALA A 124 -19.37 -17.36 3.02
N ILE A 125 -20.59 -17.14 3.49
CA ILE A 125 -20.87 -16.18 4.58
C ILE A 125 -20.15 -16.61 5.86
N LYS A 126 -20.29 -17.89 6.27
CA LYS A 126 -19.58 -18.42 7.45
C LYS A 126 -18.06 -18.25 7.35
N LEU A 127 -17.49 -18.44 6.15
CA LEU A 127 -16.05 -18.19 5.94
C LEU A 127 -15.69 -16.72 6.16
N VAL A 128 -16.47 -15.78 5.61
CA VAL A 128 -16.22 -14.34 5.80
C VAL A 128 -16.35 -13.96 7.28
N GLU A 129 -17.35 -14.47 7.99
CA GLU A 129 -17.52 -14.28 9.43
C GLU A 129 -16.36 -14.88 10.22
N PHE A 130 -15.89 -16.08 9.86
CA PHE A 130 -14.71 -16.70 10.46
C PHE A 130 -13.46 -15.86 10.27
N LEU A 131 -13.23 -15.27 9.08
CA LEU A 131 -12.08 -14.41 8.82
C LEU A 131 -12.05 -13.16 9.72
N LEU A 132 -13.19 -12.75 10.29
CA LEU A 132 -13.31 -11.64 11.23
C LEU A 132 -13.19 -12.08 12.70
N ASN A 133 -13.05 -13.37 13.00
CA ASN A 133 -12.85 -13.81 14.37
C ASN A 133 -11.39 -13.60 14.83
N LYS A 134 -11.17 -13.71 16.14
CA LYS A 134 -9.87 -13.44 16.76
C LYS A 134 -8.78 -14.41 16.31
N GLU A 135 -9.12 -15.66 16.09
CA GLU A 135 -8.18 -16.72 15.67
C GLU A 135 -7.68 -16.44 14.25
N ALA A 136 -8.60 -16.24 13.29
CA ALA A 136 -8.26 -15.94 11.91
C ALA A 136 -7.48 -14.61 11.79
N GLN A 137 -7.88 -13.58 12.53
CA GLN A 137 -7.17 -12.30 12.52
C GLN A 137 -5.76 -12.41 13.11
N ASN A 138 -5.54 -13.17 14.17
CA ASN A 138 -4.20 -13.46 14.67
C ASN A 138 -3.35 -14.22 13.62
N HIS A 139 -3.95 -15.18 12.93
CA HIS A 139 -3.27 -15.90 11.86
C HIS A 139 -2.87 -14.96 10.71
N ILE A 140 -3.79 -14.11 10.24
CA ILE A 140 -3.52 -13.12 9.19
C ILE A 140 -2.38 -12.19 9.61
N VAL A 141 -2.50 -11.53 10.75
CA VAL A 141 -1.50 -10.58 11.26
C VAL A 141 -0.10 -11.20 11.34
N ASN A 142 0.01 -12.42 11.86
CA ASN A 142 1.31 -13.08 12.07
C ASN A 142 1.93 -13.64 10.77
N ASN A 143 1.15 -13.81 9.72
CA ASN A 143 1.64 -14.38 8.46
C ASN A 143 1.74 -13.35 7.33
N THR A 144 0.85 -12.35 7.29
CA THR A 144 0.83 -11.32 6.24
C THR A 144 1.44 -9.99 6.68
N PHE A 145 1.60 -9.76 8.00
CA PHE A 145 2.06 -8.47 8.57
C PHE A 145 1.11 -7.29 8.28
N GLU A 146 -0.14 -7.58 7.99
CA GLU A 146 -1.19 -6.57 7.86
C GLU A 146 -1.70 -6.12 9.23
N TYR A 147 -2.33 -4.95 9.29
CA TYR A 147 -3.00 -4.50 10.51
C TYR A 147 -4.28 -5.31 10.74
N PRO A 148 -4.62 -5.64 12.00
CA PRO A 148 -5.86 -6.35 12.30
C PRO A 148 -7.10 -5.50 11.99
N MET A 149 -8.19 -6.16 11.59
CA MET A 149 -9.47 -5.52 11.29
C MET A 149 -10.40 -5.44 12.51
N ILE A 150 -10.07 -6.13 13.60
CA ILE A 150 -10.91 -6.19 14.81
C ILE A 150 -10.16 -5.74 16.05
N LYS A 151 -10.92 -5.27 17.04
CA LYS A 151 -10.37 -4.93 18.36
C LYS A 151 -9.92 -6.19 19.09
N GLY A 152 -8.89 -6.07 19.92
CA GLY A 152 -8.38 -7.17 20.76
C GLY A 152 -7.44 -8.14 20.05
N VAL A 153 -7.04 -7.83 18.83
CA VAL A 153 -5.89 -8.43 18.13
C VAL A 153 -4.81 -7.35 17.95
N SER A 154 -3.60 -7.66 18.38
CA SER A 154 -2.46 -6.73 18.24
C SER A 154 -1.76 -6.92 16.88
N PRO A 155 -1.26 -5.85 16.26
CA PRO A 155 -0.38 -5.96 15.10
C PRO A 155 0.88 -6.78 15.44
N HIS A 156 1.49 -7.39 14.41
CA HIS A 156 2.75 -8.11 14.57
C HIS A 156 3.85 -7.18 15.13
N PRO A 157 4.76 -7.65 16.03
CA PRO A 157 5.79 -6.79 16.63
C PRO A 157 6.65 -6.01 15.63
N LEU A 158 6.98 -6.59 14.47
CA LEU A 158 7.69 -5.87 13.40
C LEU A 158 6.90 -4.69 12.84
N VAL A 159 5.55 -4.78 12.80
CA VAL A 159 4.69 -3.68 12.39
C VAL A 159 4.60 -2.62 13.49
N VAL A 160 4.51 -3.04 14.75
CA VAL A 160 4.59 -2.13 15.92
C VAL A 160 5.87 -1.31 15.92
N ASN A 161 7.01 -1.96 15.65
CA ASN A 161 8.33 -1.30 15.60
C ASN A 161 8.49 -0.31 14.42
N MET A 162 7.65 -0.40 13.40
CA MET A 162 7.60 0.60 12.33
C MET A 162 6.86 1.89 12.72
N GLY A 163 6.17 1.88 13.85
CA GLY A 163 5.35 2.98 14.36
C GLY A 163 3.87 2.75 14.13
N LEU A 164 3.09 2.87 15.19
CA LEU A 164 1.62 2.78 15.15
C LEU A 164 0.94 4.13 15.37
N ASP A 165 1.68 5.10 15.89
CA ASP A 165 1.17 6.43 16.17
C ASP A 165 1.25 7.31 14.91
N PHE A 166 0.40 6.98 13.94
CA PHE A 166 0.24 7.78 12.75
C PHE A 166 -1.24 7.98 12.41
N LYS A 167 -1.55 9.14 11.89
CA LYS A 167 -2.90 9.48 11.45
C LYS A 167 -3.23 8.74 10.16
N GLN A 168 -4.30 7.94 10.21
CA GLN A 168 -4.82 7.18 9.09
C GLN A 168 -5.92 7.98 8.37
N ASP A 169 -5.95 7.93 7.02
CA ASP A 169 -7.06 8.48 6.25
C ASP A 169 -8.28 7.54 6.29
N LEU A 170 -9.03 7.58 7.39
CA LEU A 170 -10.27 6.82 7.56
C LEU A 170 -11.50 7.56 7.01
N LYS A 171 -11.35 8.81 6.58
CA LYS A 171 -12.44 9.61 6.00
C LYS A 171 -12.71 9.23 4.54
N THR A 172 -11.69 8.81 3.81
CA THR A 172 -11.83 8.38 2.41
C THR A 172 -12.35 6.95 2.36
N LYS A 173 -13.66 6.81 2.20
CA LYS A 173 -14.31 5.48 2.12
C LYS A 173 -13.76 4.66 0.95
N VAL A 174 -13.48 3.38 1.18
CA VAL A 174 -12.91 2.42 0.23
C VAL A 174 -13.69 2.33 -1.09
N VAL A 175 -15.03 2.45 -1.04
CA VAL A 175 -15.87 2.48 -2.25
C VAL A 175 -15.44 3.53 -3.28
N ASN A 176 -14.75 4.60 -2.84
CA ASN A 176 -14.22 5.62 -3.74
C ASN A 176 -13.02 5.12 -4.54
N TYR A 177 -12.28 4.12 -4.06
CA TYR A 177 -11.15 3.55 -4.81
C TYR A 177 -11.66 2.84 -6.06
N GLY A 178 -12.67 1.97 -5.93
CA GLY A 178 -13.30 1.32 -7.08
C GLY A 178 -13.98 2.30 -8.04
N LYS A 179 -14.78 3.24 -7.51
CA LYS A 179 -15.49 4.24 -8.34
C LYS A 179 -14.56 5.12 -9.17
N ARG A 180 -13.31 5.31 -8.76
CA ARG A 180 -12.34 6.20 -9.42
C ARG A 180 -11.14 5.46 -9.99
N GLN A 181 -11.21 4.13 -10.07
CA GLN A 181 -10.10 3.32 -10.58
C GLN A 181 -9.79 3.65 -12.06
N ALA A 182 -10.82 3.79 -12.90
CA ALA A 182 -10.64 4.18 -14.30
C ALA A 182 -9.99 5.56 -14.44
N ASP A 183 -10.48 6.55 -13.69
CA ASP A 183 -9.87 7.89 -13.64
C ASP A 183 -8.42 7.85 -13.16
N ALA A 184 -8.11 7.01 -12.17
CA ALA A 184 -6.76 6.87 -11.65
C ALA A 184 -5.80 6.30 -12.70
N LEU A 185 -6.23 5.26 -13.41
CA LEU A 185 -5.44 4.66 -14.49
C LEU A 185 -5.23 5.65 -15.65
N GLU A 186 -6.28 6.36 -16.05
CA GLU A 186 -6.20 7.40 -17.09
C GLU A 186 -5.17 8.48 -16.74
N VAL A 187 -5.26 9.03 -15.53
CA VAL A 187 -4.35 10.07 -15.04
C VAL A 187 -2.90 9.59 -14.98
N MET A 188 -2.65 8.39 -14.50
CA MET A 188 -1.31 7.81 -14.47
C MET A 188 -0.76 7.57 -15.88
N THR A 189 -1.56 7.00 -16.77
CA THR A 189 -1.17 6.74 -18.17
C THR A 189 -0.86 8.04 -18.91
N ALA A 190 -1.71 9.06 -18.77
CA ALA A 190 -1.50 10.38 -19.38
C ALA A 190 -0.24 11.08 -18.85
N ALA A 191 0.16 10.80 -17.62
CA ALA A 191 1.42 11.30 -17.04
C ALA A 191 2.66 10.55 -17.53
N GLY A 192 2.51 9.42 -18.26
CA GLY A 192 3.60 8.55 -18.67
C GLY A 192 4.06 7.59 -17.56
N TRP A 193 3.26 7.37 -16.56
CA TRP A 193 3.53 6.39 -15.51
C TRP A 193 3.23 4.99 -16.08
N LYS A 194 4.29 4.28 -16.43
CA LYS A 194 4.23 2.94 -17.07
C LYS A 194 3.98 1.85 -16.05
#